data_4a87c80ec6abf10a906e091ea2db947c
#
_entry.id   4a87c80ec6abf10a906e091ea2db947c
#
_cell.length_a   1.000
_cell.length_b   1.000
_cell.length_c   1.000
_cell.angle_alpha   90.00
_cell.angle_beta   90.00
_cell.angle_gamma   90.00
#
_symmetry.space_group_name_H-M   'P 1'
#
loop_
_entity.id
_entity.type
_entity.pdbx_description
1 polymer ?
#
loop_
_entity_poly.entity_id
_entity_poly.type
_entity_poly.pdbx_seq_one_letter_code
_entity_poly.pdbx_strand_id
1 'polypeptide(L)'
;MTRKIHIFDTTLRDGEQSPGASMNTEEKLVIARQLIRMNVDVIEAGFPISSPGDFKSVEEIGRIAGDACTVCGLTRAVDKDIEVAAEALKTAKRPRIHTGLGVSPSHLRDKLRLTEDQAIERAVHAVKLARNFVDDVEFYAEDAGRADQDFLVRIIEAAVKAGATVVNIPDTTGYNMPWAFGARIRDLRERVDGIEDVTISVHTHNDLGMATALAIEAVRNGATQVECTINGLGERAGNTALEEVVMAIRMHGQELDAHTDIVTQELTRASKLVSSITGMTVQANKAIVGANAFAHSSGIHQDGVLKARDTYEIIDPADVGAGGSQIILTARSGHAALRHRMSELGFTFSDEEFEGIYQSFLEVADKKKEVYDEDLESIVHERERVSTAVWNLDAVQVSCGFPLTPTATITLTNMGGETFTECAYGTGPIDAAYKAVDKIVAVANDLNEFSVKAVTRGIDALGEVTVRVMAENGEVYIGRGSDNDIIVSSTKAYINALNRLISDRQ
;
A
#
# COMPACT_ATOMS: atom_id res chain seq x y z
N MET A 1 16.46 -30.64 -0.62
CA MET A 1 15.20 -29.81 -0.60
C MET A 1 15.46 -28.67 0.38
N THR A 2 15.09 -27.44 0.04
CA THR A 2 15.22 -26.29 0.92
C THR A 2 14.27 -26.42 2.13
N ARG A 3 14.65 -25.81 3.27
CA ARG A 3 13.82 -25.81 4.49
C ARG A 3 12.54 -24.98 4.25
N LYS A 4 11.40 -25.50 4.67
CA LYS A 4 10.17 -24.68 4.72
C LYS A 4 10.26 -23.68 5.87
N ILE A 5 9.96 -22.42 5.58
CA ILE A 5 9.78 -21.36 6.57
C ILE A 5 8.27 -21.12 6.70
N HIS A 6 7.75 -21.35 7.89
CA HIS A 6 6.34 -21.09 8.21
C HIS A 6 6.11 -19.60 8.35
N ILE A 7 5.06 -19.12 7.69
CA ILE A 7 4.61 -17.73 7.81
C ILE A 7 3.44 -17.67 8.79
N PHE A 8 3.71 -17.00 9.91
CA PHE A 8 2.75 -16.72 10.95
C PHE A 8 2.27 -15.27 10.81
N ASP A 9 1.02 -15.09 10.43
CA ASP A 9 0.44 -13.75 10.29
C ASP A 9 -0.23 -13.31 11.59
N THR A 10 0.20 -12.18 12.13
CA THR A 10 -0.37 -11.55 13.33
C THR A 10 -1.05 -10.20 13.01
N THR A 11 -1.45 -9.96 11.77
CA THR A 11 -2.18 -8.74 11.37
C THR A 11 -3.45 -8.54 12.21
N LEU A 12 -4.17 -9.63 12.54
CA LEU A 12 -5.43 -9.60 13.27
C LEU A 12 -5.28 -9.52 14.80
N ARG A 13 -4.04 -9.55 15.32
CA ARG A 13 -3.75 -9.40 16.75
C ARG A 13 -2.78 -8.23 16.99
N ASP A 14 -1.49 -8.37 16.62
CA ASP A 14 -0.48 -7.33 16.86
C ASP A 14 -0.62 -6.17 15.87
N GLY A 15 -0.96 -6.47 14.64
CA GLY A 15 -1.26 -5.46 13.62
C GLY A 15 -2.39 -4.51 14.02
N GLU A 16 -3.47 -5.06 14.59
CA GLU A 16 -4.62 -4.31 15.09
C GLU A 16 -4.29 -3.41 16.29
N GLN A 17 -3.24 -3.71 17.04
CA GLN A 17 -2.78 -2.87 18.17
C GLN A 17 -2.15 -1.56 17.71
N SER A 18 -1.87 -1.39 16.44
CA SER A 18 -1.47 -0.11 15.87
C SER A 18 -2.57 0.94 16.10
N PRO A 19 -2.23 2.12 16.65
CA PRO A 19 -3.23 3.16 16.88
C PRO A 19 -4.00 3.52 15.60
N GLY A 20 -5.34 3.35 15.64
CA GLY A 20 -6.24 3.61 14.51
C GLY A 20 -6.50 2.41 13.59
N ALA A 21 -5.88 1.25 13.82
CA ALA A 21 -6.05 0.05 13.00
C ALA A 21 -7.04 -0.98 13.58
N SER A 22 -7.82 -0.62 14.62
CA SER A 22 -8.78 -1.53 15.24
C SER A 22 -9.83 -2.03 14.24
N MET A 23 -10.15 -3.31 14.32
CA MET A 23 -11.07 -3.99 13.42
C MET A 23 -12.20 -4.67 14.18
N ASN A 24 -13.39 -4.66 13.62
CA ASN A 24 -14.49 -5.48 14.12
C ASN A 24 -14.40 -6.94 13.62
N THR A 25 -15.25 -7.83 14.15
CA THR A 25 -15.21 -9.26 13.79
C THR A 25 -15.43 -9.51 12.30
N GLU A 26 -16.34 -8.78 11.63
CA GLU A 26 -16.61 -8.97 10.21
C GLU A 26 -15.40 -8.57 9.36
N GLU A 27 -14.73 -7.48 9.71
CA GLU A 27 -13.50 -7.01 9.06
C GLU A 27 -12.36 -8.03 9.24
N LYS A 28 -12.18 -8.57 10.47
CA LYS A 28 -11.22 -9.65 10.73
C LYS A 28 -11.50 -10.89 9.88
N LEU A 29 -12.76 -11.27 9.72
CA LEU A 29 -13.14 -12.41 8.87
C LEU A 29 -12.82 -12.20 7.39
N VAL A 30 -12.97 -10.98 6.90
CA VAL A 30 -12.60 -10.65 5.50
C VAL A 30 -11.10 -10.81 5.28
N ILE A 31 -10.28 -10.27 6.21
CA ILE A 31 -8.82 -10.41 6.14
C ILE A 31 -8.41 -11.87 6.33
N ALA A 32 -8.99 -12.60 7.28
CA ALA A 32 -8.69 -14.02 7.50
C ALA A 32 -8.92 -14.87 6.23
N ARG A 33 -10.01 -14.63 5.49
CA ARG A 33 -10.24 -15.30 4.20
C ARG A 33 -9.15 -14.97 3.17
N GLN A 34 -8.63 -13.74 3.18
CA GLN A 34 -7.52 -13.36 2.30
C GLN A 34 -6.21 -14.05 2.71
N LEU A 35 -5.91 -14.12 4.01
CA LEU A 35 -4.75 -14.85 4.54
C LEU A 35 -4.80 -16.34 4.20
N ILE A 36 -5.98 -16.97 4.32
CA ILE A 36 -6.20 -18.37 3.90
C ILE A 36 -5.93 -18.52 2.40
N ARG A 37 -6.41 -17.60 1.55
CA ARG A 37 -6.15 -17.61 0.10
C ARG A 37 -4.67 -17.45 -0.22
N MET A 38 -3.94 -16.68 0.59
CA MET A 38 -2.49 -16.53 0.47
C MET A 38 -1.72 -17.77 0.90
N ASN A 39 -2.39 -18.77 1.49
CA ASN A 39 -1.78 -19.97 2.03
C ASN A 39 -0.81 -19.70 3.18
N VAL A 40 -1.16 -18.78 4.11
CA VAL A 40 -0.38 -18.60 5.34
C VAL A 40 -0.45 -19.86 6.21
N ASP A 41 0.63 -20.18 6.91
CA ASP A 41 0.68 -21.38 7.74
C ASP A 41 -0.08 -21.22 9.06
N VAL A 42 -0.02 -20.02 9.66
CA VAL A 42 -0.64 -19.71 10.94
C VAL A 42 -1.30 -18.32 10.88
N ILE A 43 -2.51 -18.21 11.41
CA ILE A 43 -3.22 -16.95 11.65
C ILE A 43 -3.37 -16.73 13.14
N GLU A 44 -2.74 -15.69 13.70
CA GLU A 44 -3.02 -15.25 15.05
C GLU A 44 -4.28 -14.40 15.06
N ALA A 45 -5.37 -14.99 15.49
CA ALA A 45 -6.71 -14.45 15.28
C ALA A 45 -7.14 -13.39 16.31
N GLY A 46 -6.43 -13.28 17.44
CA GLY A 46 -6.71 -12.30 18.47
C GLY A 46 -6.21 -12.71 19.87
N PHE A 47 -6.65 -11.94 20.88
CA PHE A 47 -6.40 -12.18 22.30
C PHE A 47 -7.72 -12.42 23.03
N PRO A 48 -8.20 -13.68 23.11
CA PRO A 48 -9.58 -14.01 23.49
C PRO A 48 -10.05 -13.48 24.84
N ILE A 49 -9.15 -13.32 25.81
CA ILE A 49 -9.50 -12.77 27.13
C ILE A 49 -9.70 -11.24 27.12
N SER A 50 -9.22 -10.54 26.10
CA SER A 50 -9.23 -9.08 26.03
C SER A 50 -10.65 -8.51 25.94
N SER A 51 -11.52 -9.16 25.16
CA SER A 51 -12.90 -8.73 24.96
C SER A 51 -13.80 -9.86 24.42
N PRO A 52 -15.13 -9.75 24.56
CA PRO A 52 -16.07 -10.67 23.91
C PRO A 52 -15.97 -10.65 22.38
N GLY A 53 -15.59 -9.51 21.78
CA GLY A 53 -15.38 -9.38 20.34
C GLY A 53 -14.17 -10.18 19.87
N ASP A 54 -13.06 -10.11 20.59
CA ASP A 54 -11.86 -10.90 20.29
C ASP A 54 -12.10 -12.40 20.47
N PHE A 55 -12.79 -12.79 21.52
CA PHE A 55 -13.21 -14.17 21.72
C PHE A 55 -13.99 -14.69 20.50
N LYS A 56 -15.02 -13.93 20.09
CA LYS A 56 -15.86 -14.28 18.94
C LYS A 56 -15.06 -14.32 17.64
N SER A 57 -14.13 -13.38 17.46
CA SER A 57 -13.27 -13.35 16.27
C SER A 57 -12.42 -14.61 16.16
N VAL A 58 -11.78 -15.04 17.24
CA VAL A 58 -10.98 -16.28 17.26
C VAL A 58 -11.86 -17.50 16.98
N GLU A 59 -13.05 -17.58 17.58
CA GLU A 59 -14.01 -18.66 17.35
C GLU A 59 -14.45 -18.76 15.89
N GLU A 60 -14.83 -17.63 15.27
CA GLU A 60 -15.31 -17.60 13.89
C GLU A 60 -14.18 -17.84 12.88
N ILE A 61 -12.97 -17.28 13.13
CA ILE A 61 -11.79 -17.56 12.30
C ILE A 61 -11.42 -19.03 12.38
N GLY A 62 -11.48 -19.64 13.59
CA GLY A 62 -11.30 -21.08 13.78
C GLY A 62 -12.24 -21.91 12.91
N ARG A 63 -13.50 -21.48 12.81
CA ARG A 63 -14.53 -22.17 12.02
C ARG A 63 -14.28 -22.08 10.51
N ILE A 64 -13.86 -20.91 9.99
CA ILE A 64 -13.64 -20.72 8.55
C ILE A 64 -12.28 -21.23 8.06
N ALA A 65 -11.28 -21.32 8.93
CA ALA A 65 -9.95 -21.79 8.56
C ALA A 65 -9.92 -23.28 8.16
N GLY A 66 -10.76 -24.10 8.79
CA GLY A 66 -10.80 -25.54 8.51
C GLY A 66 -9.42 -26.19 8.63
N ASP A 67 -9.00 -26.93 7.61
CA ASP A 67 -7.70 -27.59 7.55
C ASP A 67 -6.62 -26.72 6.86
N ALA A 68 -6.99 -25.53 6.35
CA ALA A 68 -6.11 -24.72 5.50
C ALA A 68 -4.90 -24.16 6.27
N CYS A 69 -5.08 -23.70 7.50
CA CYS A 69 -4.01 -23.15 8.32
C CYS A 69 -4.25 -23.42 9.82
N THR A 70 -3.22 -23.23 10.61
CA THR A 70 -3.32 -23.22 12.07
C THR A 70 -3.94 -21.90 12.53
N VAL A 71 -4.88 -21.98 13.49
CA VAL A 71 -5.46 -20.76 14.12
C VAL A 71 -4.90 -20.63 15.52
N CYS A 72 -4.32 -19.49 15.80
CA CYS A 72 -3.60 -19.21 17.02
C CYS A 72 -4.36 -18.16 17.87
N GLY A 73 -4.36 -18.35 19.19
CA GLY A 73 -4.85 -17.38 20.16
C GLY A 73 -3.76 -16.98 21.13
N LEU A 74 -3.52 -15.66 21.28
CA LEU A 74 -2.57 -15.14 22.24
C LEU A 74 -3.09 -15.30 23.69
N THR A 75 -2.17 -15.60 24.59
CA THR A 75 -2.41 -15.60 26.05
C THR A 75 -1.19 -15.10 26.80
N ARG A 76 -1.38 -14.51 27.95
CA ARG A 76 -0.29 -14.39 28.92
C ARG A 76 -0.12 -15.75 29.65
N ALA A 77 1.02 -15.96 30.28
CA ALA A 77 1.23 -17.11 31.16
C ALA A 77 0.36 -16.97 32.45
N VAL A 78 -0.95 -16.99 32.26
CA VAL A 78 -2.00 -16.87 33.30
C VAL A 78 -3.10 -17.90 32.98
N ASP A 79 -3.46 -18.72 33.98
CA ASP A 79 -4.36 -19.83 33.78
C ASP A 79 -5.67 -19.44 33.11
N LYS A 80 -6.29 -18.33 33.56
CA LYS A 80 -7.55 -17.85 33.00
C LYS A 80 -7.45 -17.45 31.52
N ASP A 81 -6.34 -16.86 31.10
CA ASP A 81 -6.11 -16.50 29.71
C ASP A 81 -6.06 -17.75 28.81
N ILE A 82 -5.33 -18.79 29.30
CA ILE A 82 -5.15 -20.06 28.59
C ILE A 82 -6.48 -20.81 28.47
N GLU A 83 -7.27 -20.89 29.57
CA GLU A 83 -8.59 -21.51 29.54
C GLU A 83 -9.57 -20.84 28.58
N VAL A 84 -9.58 -19.50 28.56
CA VAL A 84 -10.45 -18.73 27.66
C VAL A 84 -10.02 -18.90 26.20
N ALA A 85 -8.72 -18.91 25.91
CA ALA A 85 -8.20 -19.16 24.58
C ALA A 85 -8.51 -20.58 24.10
N ALA A 86 -8.35 -21.57 24.98
CA ALA A 86 -8.72 -22.95 24.67
C ALA A 86 -10.21 -23.09 24.31
N GLU A 87 -11.08 -22.36 25.00
CA GLU A 87 -12.52 -22.35 24.71
C GLU A 87 -12.82 -21.74 23.34
N ALA A 88 -12.21 -20.57 23.04
CA ALA A 88 -12.39 -19.88 21.76
C ALA A 88 -11.86 -20.71 20.57
N LEU A 89 -10.80 -21.48 20.78
CA LEU A 89 -10.16 -22.30 19.76
C LEU A 89 -10.83 -23.65 19.49
N LYS A 90 -11.87 -24.04 20.26
CA LYS A 90 -12.58 -25.32 20.06
C LYS A 90 -13.14 -25.52 18.65
N THR A 91 -13.41 -24.45 17.93
CA THR A 91 -13.92 -24.51 16.56
C THR A 91 -12.84 -24.72 15.51
N ALA A 92 -11.57 -24.47 15.87
CA ALA A 92 -10.44 -24.64 14.98
C ALA A 92 -10.07 -26.13 14.87
N LYS A 93 -9.80 -26.59 13.64
CA LYS A 93 -9.30 -27.95 13.41
C LYS A 93 -7.82 -28.11 13.78
N ARG A 94 -7.06 -27.03 13.64
CA ARG A 94 -5.63 -26.94 13.96
C ARG A 94 -5.42 -25.79 14.96
N PRO A 95 -5.78 -25.98 16.24
CA PRO A 95 -5.66 -24.93 17.24
C PRO A 95 -4.23 -24.82 17.75
N ARG A 96 -3.75 -23.59 17.98
CA ARG A 96 -2.50 -23.28 18.69
C ARG A 96 -2.78 -22.30 19.82
N ILE A 97 -2.26 -22.56 21.02
CA ILE A 97 -2.20 -21.58 22.09
C ILE A 97 -0.81 -20.96 22.12
N HIS A 98 -0.77 -19.63 22.01
CA HIS A 98 0.45 -18.82 22.07
C HIS A 98 0.54 -18.18 23.46
N THR A 99 1.38 -18.70 24.34
CA THR A 99 1.50 -18.26 25.73
C THR A 99 2.93 -17.86 26.07
N GLY A 100 3.11 -16.95 27.00
CA GLY A 100 4.46 -16.55 27.40
C GLY A 100 4.51 -15.41 28.40
N LEU A 101 5.71 -14.93 28.65
CA LEU A 101 6.00 -13.86 29.61
C LEU A 101 7.29 -13.12 29.25
N GLY A 102 7.48 -11.94 29.86
CA GLY A 102 8.66 -11.11 29.65
C GLY A 102 9.92 -11.71 30.30
N VAL A 103 11.03 -11.70 29.56
CA VAL A 103 12.29 -12.35 29.97
C VAL A 103 13.46 -11.37 30.12
N SER A 104 13.32 -10.13 29.64
CA SER A 104 14.39 -9.14 29.86
C SER A 104 14.51 -8.71 31.31
N PRO A 105 15.68 -8.22 31.73
CA PRO A 105 15.90 -7.74 33.10
C PRO A 105 14.88 -6.66 33.54
N SER A 106 14.49 -5.76 32.62
CA SER A 106 13.47 -4.75 32.91
C SER A 106 12.08 -5.36 33.08
N HIS A 107 11.72 -6.35 32.26
CA HIS A 107 10.44 -7.03 32.37
C HIS A 107 10.34 -7.84 33.66
N LEU A 108 11.39 -8.56 34.02
CA LEU A 108 11.43 -9.34 35.26
C LEU A 108 11.31 -8.45 36.48
N ARG A 109 12.12 -7.36 36.52
CA ARG A 109 12.20 -6.48 37.68
C ARG A 109 10.97 -5.59 37.84
N ASP A 110 10.57 -4.88 36.74
CA ASP A 110 9.63 -3.78 36.82
C ASP A 110 8.20 -4.17 36.48
N LYS A 111 8.02 -5.06 35.46
CA LYS A 111 6.70 -5.49 34.97
C LYS A 111 6.16 -6.68 35.77
N LEU A 112 6.97 -7.74 35.95
CA LEU A 112 6.52 -8.99 36.52
C LEU A 112 6.86 -9.14 38.01
N ARG A 113 7.95 -8.52 38.46
CA ARG A 113 8.53 -8.63 39.81
C ARG A 113 8.84 -10.08 40.18
N LEU A 114 9.48 -10.79 39.27
CA LEU A 114 9.86 -12.20 39.40
C LEU A 114 11.37 -12.35 39.36
N THR A 115 11.89 -13.37 40.04
CA THR A 115 13.23 -13.88 39.79
C THR A 115 13.24 -14.72 38.49
N GLU A 116 14.42 -15.00 37.96
CA GLU A 116 14.57 -15.90 36.81
C GLU A 116 13.94 -17.26 37.04
N ASP A 117 14.18 -17.88 38.21
CA ASP A 117 13.65 -19.20 38.53
C ASP A 117 12.11 -19.20 38.66
N GLN A 118 11.52 -18.15 39.25
CA GLN A 118 10.08 -17.97 39.27
C GLN A 118 9.48 -17.77 37.87
N ALA A 119 10.20 -17.10 37.00
CA ALA A 119 9.76 -16.93 35.59
C ALA A 119 9.79 -18.29 34.85
N ILE A 120 10.82 -19.11 35.07
CA ILE A 120 10.91 -20.47 34.52
C ILE A 120 9.76 -21.35 35.06
N GLU A 121 9.51 -21.34 36.37
CA GLU A 121 8.40 -22.12 36.97
C GLU A 121 7.05 -21.71 36.34
N ARG A 122 6.82 -20.40 36.16
CA ARG A 122 5.61 -19.88 35.54
C ARG A 122 5.48 -20.25 34.05
N ALA A 123 6.58 -20.21 33.28
CA ALA A 123 6.63 -20.63 31.90
C ALA A 123 6.29 -22.12 31.76
N VAL A 124 6.92 -22.99 32.57
CA VAL A 124 6.67 -24.43 32.59
C VAL A 124 5.22 -24.74 32.95
N HIS A 125 4.65 -24.05 33.95
CA HIS A 125 3.25 -24.21 34.34
C HIS A 125 2.32 -23.84 33.18
N ALA A 126 2.50 -22.69 32.56
CA ALA A 126 1.67 -22.22 31.48
C ALA A 126 1.69 -23.15 30.25
N VAL A 127 2.89 -23.60 29.82
CA VAL A 127 3.03 -24.56 28.73
C VAL A 127 2.33 -25.87 29.04
N LYS A 128 2.55 -26.45 30.24
CA LYS A 128 1.88 -27.70 30.65
C LYS A 128 0.36 -27.54 30.70
N LEU A 129 -0.13 -26.40 31.19
CA LEU A 129 -1.58 -26.14 31.24
C LEU A 129 -2.15 -26.05 29.80
N ALA A 130 -1.50 -25.31 28.91
CA ALA A 130 -1.92 -25.20 27.50
C ALA A 130 -1.93 -26.56 26.80
N ARG A 131 -0.94 -27.42 27.06
CA ARG A 131 -0.85 -28.78 26.53
C ARG A 131 -2.02 -29.70 26.96
N ASN A 132 -2.73 -29.38 28.03
CA ASN A 132 -3.95 -30.14 28.41
C ASN A 132 -5.12 -29.84 27.43
N PHE A 133 -5.08 -28.77 26.66
CA PHE A 133 -6.15 -28.34 25.80
C PHE A 133 -5.84 -28.54 24.30
N VAL A 134 -4.57 -28.32 23.87
CA VAL A 134 -4.15 -28.41 22.48
C VAL A 134 -2.81 -29.15 22.37
N ASP A 135 -2.58 -29.76 21.20
CA ASP A 135 -1.31 -30.44 20.90
C ASP A 135 -0.22 -29.47 20.40
N ASP A 136 -0.58 -28.28 19.95
CA ASP A 136 0.34 -27.27 19.40
C ASP A 136 0.38 -26.06 20.34
N VAL A 137 1.52 -25.87 21.01
CA VAL A 137 1.72 -24.79 21.99
C VAL A 137 2.98 -24.00 21.61
N GLU A 138 2.80 -22.71 21.38
CA GLU A 138 3.87 -21.76 21.16
C GLU A 138 4.17 -20.98 22.45
N PHE A 139 5.45 -21.00 22.84
CA PHE A 139 5.93 -20.23 23.98
C PHE A 139 6.72 -19.01 23.49
N TYR A 140 6.24 -17.79 23.82
CA TYR A 140 7.00 -16.56 23.53
C TYR A 140 7.78 -16.07 24.75
N ALA A 141 9.07 -15.75 24.52
CA ALA A 141 9.95 -15.11 25.49
C ALA A 141 9.96 -13.60 25.24
N GLU A 142 8.93 -12.85 25.71
CA GLU A 142 8.77 -11.42 25.42
C GLU A 142 10.03 -10.64 25.79
N ASP A 143 10.49 -9.78 24.86
CA ASP A 143 11.71 -8.99 24.99
C ASP A 143 13.00 -9.81 25.07
N ALA A 144 12.99 -10.97 24.40
CA ALA A 144 14.16 -11.86 24.29
C ALA A 144 15.37 -11.13 23.66
N GLY A 145 15.12 -10.17 22.77
CA GLY A 145 16.15 -9.35 22.15
C GLY A 145 17.07 -8.64 23.16
N ARG A 146 16.59 -8.35 24.37
CA ARG A 146 17.34 -7.70 25.45
C ARG A 146 17.56 -8.58 26.69
N ALA A 147 17.18 -9.85 26.62
CA ALA A 147 17.38 -10.80 27.70
C ALA A 147 18.85 -11.17 27.88
N ASP A 148 19.23 -11.57 29.10
CA ASP A 148 20.46 -12.31 29.33
C ASP A 148 20.45 -13.61 28.54
N GLN A 149 21.53 -13.94 27.85
CA GLN A 149 21.56 -15.08 26.92
C GLN A 149 21.53 -16.43 27.68
N ASP A 150 22.22 -16.53 28.83
CA ASP A 150 22.23 -17.77 29.59
C ASP A 150 20.86 -18.03 30.24
N PHE A 151 20.20 -16.97 30.70
CA PHE A 151 18.82 -17.10 31.19
C PHE A 151 17.87 -17.45 30.05
N LEU A 152 18.00 -16.85 28.87
CA LEU A 152 17.17 -17.17 27.70
C LEU A 152 17.30 -18.64 27.31
N VAL A 153 18.51 -19.19 27.28
CA VAL A 153 18.74 -20.64 27.05
C VAL A 153 17.99 -21.48 28.08
N ARG A 154 18.10 -21.17 29.39
CA ARG A 154 17.45 -21.92 30.47
C ARG A 154 15.93 -21.91 30.36
N ILE A 155 15.31 -20.78 30.10
CA ILE A 155 13.83 -20.68 30.04
C ILE A 155 13.28 -21.33 28.77
N ILE A 156 13.95 -21.20 27.62
CA ILE A 156 13.56 -21.87 26.37
C ILE A 156 13.67 -23.38 26.53
N GLU A 157 14.79 -23.89 27.08
CA GLU A 157 14.95 -25.32 27.35
C GLU A 157 13.86 -25.86 28.29
N ALA A 158 13.51 -25.10 29.33
CA ALA A 158 12.44 -25.46 30.25
C ALA A 158 11.06 -25.51 29.56
N ALA A 159 10.79 -24.56 28.65
CA ALA A 159 9.56 -24.54 27.86
C ALA A 159 9.49 -25.72 26.88
N VAL A 160 10.58 -26.05 26.20
CA VAL A 160 10.70 -27.24 25.32
C VAL A 160 10.42 -28.53 26.14
N LYS A 161 11.09 -28.71 27.27
CA LYS A 161 10.88 -29.87 28.17
C LYS A 161 9.48 -29.93 28.77
N ALA A 162 8.78 -28.77 28.86
CA ALA A 162 7.39 -28.71 29.30
C ALA A 162 6.39 -29.11 28.20
N GLY A 163 6.83 -29.19 26.94
CA GLY A 163 6.04 -29.62 25.78
C GLY A 163 5.68 -28.53 24.80
N ALA A 164 6.36 -27.39 24.81
CA ALA A 164 6.21 -26.39 23.74
C ALA A 164 6.63 -27.00 22.40
N THR A 165 5.83 -26.83 21.36
CA THR A 165 6.10 -27.26 19.98
C THR A 165 6.76 -26.17 19.16
N VAL A 166 6.58 -24.92 19.59
CA VAL A 166 7.20 -23.73 18.99
C VAL A 166 7.73 -22.84 20.11
N VAL A 167 8.90 -22.26 19.90
CA VAL A 167 9.49 -21.26 20.79
C VAL A 167 9.73 -19.97 20.00
N ASN A 168 9.09 -18.90 20.44
CA ASN A 168 9.16 -17.60 19.79
C ASN A 168 10.14 -16.68 20.52
N ILE A 169 11.07 -16.10 19.74
CA ILE A 169 12.15 -15.22 20.20
C ILE A 169 11.91 -13.81 19.65
N PRO A 170 11.18 -12.94 20.39
CA PRO A 170 10.86 -11.63 19.90
C PRO A 170 11.94 -10.57 20.20
N ASP A 171 12.23 -9.73 19.20
CA ASP A 171 12.84 -8.42 19.38
C ASP A 171 11.74 -7.37 19.57
N THR A 172 11.13 -7.41 20.75
CA THR A 172 9.90 -6.66 21.09
C THR A 172 10.05 -5.14 20.95
N THR A 173 11.27 -4.62 21.09
CA THR A 173 11.55 -3.17 21.04
C THR A 173 12.25 -2.72 19.76
N GLY A 174 12.45 -3.61 18.79
CA GLY A 174 13.15 -3.31 17.55
C GLY A 174 14.57 -2.80 17.77
N TYR A 175 15.26 -3.31 18.80
CA TYR A 175 16.53 -2.79 19.30
C TYR A 175 17.74 -3.44 18.65
N ASN A 176 17.64 -4.71 18.27
CA ASN A 176 18.80 -5.49 17.84
C ASN A 176 19.32 -5.10 16.46
N MET A 177 20.59 -5.41 16.22
CA MET A 177 21.17 -5.44 14.89
C MET A 177 21.04 -6.86 14.30
N PRO A 178 20.86 -6.99 12.97
CA PRO A 178 20.62 -8.30 12.34
C PRO A 178 21.62 -9.37 12.74
N TRP A 179 22.92 -9.08 12.65
CA TRP A 179 23.97 -10.03 13.02
C TRP A 179 23.95 -10.46 14.49
N ALA A 180 23.60 -9.53 15.40
CA ALA A 180 23.53 -9.84 16.83
C ALA A 180 22.30 -10.72 17.13
N PHE A 181 21.17 -10.43 16.49
CA PHE A 181 19.97 -11.23 16.63
C PHE A 181 20.14 -12.62 16.02
N GLY A 182 20.73 -12.73 14.82
CA GLY A 182 21.07 -14.01 14.22
C GLY A 182 22.02 -14.85 15.08
N ALA A 183 23.05 -14.22 15.69
CA ALA A 183 23.94 -14.91 16.61
C ALA A 183 23.19 -15.46 17.84
N ARG A 184 22.20 -14.73 18.36
CA ARG A 184 21.33 -15.18 19.47
C ARG A 184 20.52 -16.42 19.09
N ILE A 185 19.93 -16.45 17.88
CA ILE A 185 19.19 -17.62 17.39
C ILE A 185 20.11 -18.82 17.21
N ARG A 186 21.31 -18.64 16.65
CA ARG A 186 22.30 -19.70 16.50
C ARG A 186 22.71 -20.27 17.86
N ASP A 187 23.01 -19.43 18.84
CA ASP A 187 23.40 -19.85 20.20
C ASP A 187 22.28 -20.68 20.88
N LEU A 188 21.01 -20.28 20.73
CA LEU A 188 19.88 -21.08 21.20
C LEU A 188 19.83 -22.45 20.55
N ARG A 189 20.02 -22.50 19.23
CA ARG A 189 20.03 -23.74 18.46
C ARG A 189 21.16 -24.68 18.87
N GLU A 190 22.30 -24.13 19.28
CA GLU A 190 23.48 -24.93 19.70
C GLU A 190 23.41 -25.37 21.15
N ARG A 191 22.70 -24.63 22.04
CA ARG A 191 22.78 -24.85 23.49
C ARG A 191 21.52 -25.41 24.13
N VAL A 192 20.35 -25.23 23.51
CA VAL A 192 19.08 -25.70 24.10
C VAL A 192 18.88 -27.18 23.74
N ASP A 193 18.75 -28.02 24.75
CA ASP A 193 18.51 -29.47 24.61
C ASP A 193 17.07 -29.74 24.08
N GLY A 194 16.95 -30.51 22.99
CA GLY A 194 15.67 -30.82 22.32
C GLY A 194 15.15 -29.74 21.37
N ILE A 195 15.95 -28.71 21.06
CA ILE A 195 15.55 -27.62 20.16
C ILE A 195 15.34 -28.09 18.73
N GLU A 196 15.99 -29.18 18.31
CA GLU A 196 15.86 -29.79 17.00
C GLU A 196 14.46 -30.34 16.71
N ASP A 197 13.71 -30.66 17.73
CA ASP A 197 12.34 -31.23 17.64
C ASP A 197 11.24 -30.16 17.65
N VAL A 198 11.60 -28.87 17.80
CA VAL A 198 10.65 -27.74 17.88
C VAL A 198 10.93 -26.69 16.83
N THR A 199 9.92 -25.91 16.50
CA THR A 199 10.04 -24.76 15.62
C THR A 199 10.63 -23.56 16.37
N ILE A 200 11.69 -22.96 15.87
CA ILE A 200 12.15 -21.64 16.34
C ILE A 200 11.43 -20.57 15.52
N SER A 201 10.58 -19.81 16.20
CA SER A 201 9.86 -18.65 15.67
C SER A 201 10.57 -17.35 16.03
N VAL A 202 10.47 -16.36 15.18
CA VAL A 202 10.95 -15.00 15.47
C VAL A 202 9.89 -13.97 15.18
N HIS A 203 9.84 -12.94 16.03
CA HIS A 203 8.95 -11.80 15.93
C HIS A 203 9.77 -10.52 16.09
N THR A 204 9.77 -9.64 15.12
CA THR A 204 10.65 -8.47 15.15
C THR A 204 9.90 -7.19 14.82
N HIS A 205 10.17 -6.14 15.65
CA HIS A 205 9.64 -4.80 15.46
C HIS A 205 10.58 -3.89 14.67
N ASN A 206 10.03 -2.83 14.08
CA ASN A 206 10.70 -2.02 13.07
C ASN A 206 11.18 -0.65 13.57
N ASP A 207 11.42 -0.51 14.88
CA ASP A 207 11.78 0.78 15.50
C ASP A 207 13.07 1.40 14.92
N LEU A 208 14.02 0.57 14.52
CA LEU A 208 15.24 0.99 13.82
C LEU A 208 15.19 0.76 12.29
N GLY A 209 14.03 0.39 11.73
CA GLY A 209 13.89 0.13 10.30
C GLY A 209 14.53 -1.19 9.83
N MET A 210 14.73 -2.17 10.74
CA MET A 210 15.48 -3.40 10.45
C MET A 210 14.68 -4.69 10.64
N ALA A 211 13.38 -4.62 10.88
CA ALA A 211 12.56 -5.79 11.20
C ALA A 211 12.71 -6.93 10.18
N THR A 212 12.55 -6.65 8.91
CA THR A 212 12.72 -7.64 7.84
C THR A 212 14.14 -8.21 7.79
N ALA A 213 15.17 -7.37 7.96
CA ALA A 213 16.55 -7.81 7.99
C ALA A 213 16.86 -8.71 9.21
N LEU A 214 16.28 -8.40 10.36
CA LEU A 214 16.37 -9.25 11.57
C LEU A 214 15.75 -10.62 11.32
N ALA A 215 14.55 -10.68 10.74
CA ALA A 215 13.84 -11.91 10.44
C ALA A 215 14.62 -12.79 9.43
N ILE A 216 15.14 -12.21 8.36
CA ILE A 216 15.93 -12.93 7.36
C ILE A 216 17.26 -13.47 7.97
N GLU A 217 17.95 -12.66 8.79
CA GLU A 217 19.17 -13.13 9.46
C GLU A 217 18.86 -14.23 10.50
N ALA A 218 17.71 -14.17 11.15
CA ALA A 218 17.26 -15.26 12.02
C ALA A 218 17.00 -16.56 11.23
N VAL A 219 16.33 -16.48 10.08
CA VAL A 219 16.13 -17.62 9.17
C VAL A 219 17.47 -18.23 8.75
N ARG A 220 18.46 -17.40 8.38
CA ARG A 220 19.81 -17.83 8.03
C ARG A 220 20.49 -18.58 9.18
N ASN A 221 20.19 -18.23 10.42
CA ASN A 221 20.76 -18.83 11.62
C ASN A 221 19.90 -19.96 12.23
N GLY A 222 18.81 -20.37 11.58
CA GLY A 222 18.06 -21.57 11.93
C GLY A 222 16.64 -21.39 12.37
N ALA A 223 16.08 -20.17 12.40
CA ALA A 223 14.65 -19.97 12.56
C ALA A 223 13.88 -20.62 11.41
N THR A 224 12.73 -21.22 11.73
CA THR A 224 11.86 -21.91 10.76
C THR A 224 10.42 -21.37 10.76
N GLN A 225 10.12 -20.39 11.58
CA GLN A 225 8.88 -19.60 11.53
C GLN A 225 9.20 -18.12 11.66
N VAL A 226 8.48 -17.28 10.90
CA VAL A 226 8.55 -15.82 11.00
C VAL A 226 7.15 -15.28 11.28
N GLU A 227 7.01 -14.57 12.40
CA GLU A 227 5.82 -13.78 12.69
C GLU A 227 5.94 -12.43 12.01
N CYS A 228 4.90 -12.09 11.26
CA CYS A 228 4.88 -10.88 10.45
C CYS A 228 3.45 -10.36 10.28
N THR A 229 3.31 -9.19 9.70
CA THR A 229 2.00 -8.60 9.40
C THR A 229 1.94 -8.08 7.97
N ILE A 230 0.76 -8.07 7.39
CA ILE A 230 0.54 -7.38 6.12
C ILE A 230 0.91 -5.89 6.29
N ASN A 231 1.68 -5.35 5.35
CA ASN A 231 2.19 -3.98 5.33
C ASN A 231 3.13 -3.61 6.51
N GLY A 232 3.53 -4.59 7.33
CA GLY A 232 4.30 -4.34 8.52
C GLY A 232 3.51 -3.61 9.62
N LEU A 233 2.17 -3.73 9.66
CA LEU A 233 1.34 -3.13 10.70
C LEU A 233 1.76 -3.63 12.10
N GLY A 234 1.64 -2.77 13.11
CA GLY A 234 1.93 -3.13 14.50
C GLY A 234 2.22 -1.93 15.38
N GLU A 235 2.51 -2.22 16.62
CA GLU A 235 2.86 -1.20 17.62
C GLU A 235 4.03 -0.32 17.17
N ARG A 236 4.00 0.94 17.52
CA ARG A 236 5.05 1.97 17.28
C ARG A 236 5.42 2.11 15.80
N ALA A 237 6.57 1.56 15.38
CA ALA A 237 7.05 1.60 13.99
C ALA A 237 6.61 0.38 13.15
N GLY A 238 5.86 -0.53 13.77
CA GLY A 238 5.32 -1.72 13.13
C GLY A 238 6.17 -2.98 13.28
N ASN A 239 5.72 -4.03 12.65
CA ASN A 239 6.30 -5.38 12.63
C ASN A 239 7.12 -5.63 11.36
N THR A 240 7.74 -6.80 11.29
CA THR A 240 8.22 -7.36 10.04
C THR A 240 7.08 -7.42 9.02
N ALA A 241 7.32 -6.89 7.83
CA ALA A 241 6.33 -6.92 6.75
C ALA A 241 6.33 -8.29 6.05
N LEU A 242 5.15 -8.93 5.99
CA LEU A 242 4.97 -10.26 5.38
C LEU A 242 5.47 -10.28 3.94
N GLU A 243 5.05 -9.31 3.13
CA GLU A 243 5.41 -9.19 1.72
C GLU A 243 6.93 -9.10 1.50
N GLU A 244 7.64 -8.42 2.39
CA GLU A 244 9.08 -8.24 2.29
C GLU A 244 9.84 -9.53 2.61
N VAL A 245 9.48 -10.20 3.70
CA VAL A 245 10.10 -11.49 4.10
C VAL A 245 9.84 -12.56 3.04
N VAL A 246 8.61 -12.70 2.60
CA VAL A 246 8.23 -13.72 1.62
C VAL A 246 8.99 -13.53 0.29
N MET A 247 9.06 -12.28 -0.19
CA MET A 247 9.78 -12.01 -1.43
C MET A 247 11.29 -12.10 -1.26
N ALA A 248 11.85 -11.71 -0.12
CA ALA A 248 13.27 -11.92 0.16
C ALA A 248 13.64 -13.42 0.14
N ILE A 249 12.84 -14.28 0.77
CA ILE A 249 13.05 -15.74 0.75
C ILE A 249 12.87 -16.29 -0.68
N ARG A 250 11.85 -15.82 -1.43
CA ARG A 250 11.62 -16.25 -2.82
C ARG A 250 12.81 -15.93 -3.72
N MET A 251 13.39 -14.74 -3.59
CA MET A 251 14.52 -14.29 -4.42
C MET A 251 15.86 -14.95 -4.03
N HIS A 252 16.06 -15.21 -2.74
CA HIS A 252 17.32 -15.73 -2.19
C HIS A 252 17.18 -17.14 -1.58
N GLY A 253 16.16 -17.91 -1.99
CA GLY A 253 15.83 -19.20 -1.39
C GLY A 253 16.97 -20.21 -1.44
N GLN A 254 17.80 -20.20 -2.50
CA GLN A 254 18.99 -21.07 -2.61
C GLN A 254 20.08 -20.68 -1.61
N GLU A 255 20.34 -19.37 -1.45
CA GLU A 255 21.35 -18.85 -0.51
C GLU A 255 20.93 -19.10 0.94
N LEU A 256 19.65 -18.93 1.24
CA LEU A 256 19.08 -19.13 2.57
C LEU A 256 18.77 -20.59 2.89
N ASP A 257 18.87 -21.49 1.90
CA ASP A 257 18.33 -22.86 1.99
C ASP A 257 16.88 -22.88 2.52
N ALA A 258 16.02 -21.99 1.99
CA ALA A 258 14.68 -21.73 2.51
C ALA A 258 13.66 -21.52 1.39
N HIS A 259 12.38 -21.84 1.69
CA HIS A 259 11.23 -21.50 0.84
C HIS A 259 10.00 -21.25 1.71
N THR A 260 9.00 -20.60 1.13
CA THR A 260 7.64 -20.46 1.68
C THR A 260 6.62 -20.99 0.69
N ASP A 261 5.43 -21.35 1.18
CA ASP A 261 4.30 -21.80 0.35
C ASP A 261 3.30 -20.67 0.06
N ILE A 262 3.67 -19.43 0.33
CA ILE A 262 2.80 -18.27 0.12
C ILE A 262 2.51 -18.06 -1.37
N VAL A 263 1.24 -17.86 -1.68
CA VAL A 263 0.75 -17.45 -3.02
C VAL A 263 1.07 -15.96 -3.19
N THR A 264 2.25 -15.66 -3.72
CA THR A 264 2.78 -14.29 -3.78
C THR A 264 1.95 -13.35 -4.65
N GLN A 265 1.24 -13.89 -5.65
CA GLN A 265 0.31 -13.13 -6.51
C GLN A 265 -0.85 -12.47 -5.75
N GLU A 266 -1.11 -12.87 -4.51
CA GLU A 266 -2.13 -12.27 -3.65
C GLU A 266 -1.59 -11.13 -2.77
N LEU A 267 -0.28 -10.83 -2.76
CA LEU A 267 0.36 -9.85 -1.87
C LEU A 267 -0.21 -8.43 -2.07
N THR A 268 -0.24 -7.93 -3.30
CA THR A 268 -0.77 -6.59 -3.59
C THR A 268 -2.24 -6.46 -3.21
N ARG A 269 -3.02 -7.50 -3.43
CA ARG A 269 -4.43 -7.55 -3.04
C ARG A 269 -4.61 -7.51 -1.52
N ALA A 270 -3.83 -8.29 -0.79
CA ALA A 270 -3.87 -8.32 0.67
C ALA A 270 -3.47 -6.97 1.27
N SER A 271 -2.40 -6.37 0.74
CA SER A 271 -1.94 -5.03 1.14
C SER A 271 -3.05 -3.97 0.99
N LYS A 272 -3.69 -3.92 -0.18
CA LYS A 272 -4.79 -2.97 -0.46
C LYS A 272 -6.01 -3.24 0.43
N LEU A 273 -6.36 -4.50 0.64
CA LEU A 273 -7.49 -4.90 1.50
C LEU A 273 -7.28 -4.43 2.94
N VAL A 274 -6.12 -4.75 3.53
CA VAL A 274 -5.80 -4.36 4.91
C VAL A 274 -5.74 -2.84 5.04
N SER A 275 -5.10 -2.14 4.10
CA SER A 275 -5.07 -0.67 4.07
C SER A 275 -6.47 -0.05 4.00
N SER A 276 -7.36 -0.62 3.19
CA SER A 276 -8.75 -0.14 3.05
C SER A 276 -9.58 -0.35 4.32
N ILE A 277 -9.41 -1.50 4.99
CA ILE A 277 -10.17 -1.84 6.21
C ILE A 277 -9.67 -1.03 7.40
N THR A 278 -8.35 -0.96 7.59
CA THR A 278 -7.76 -0.29 8.75
C THR A 278 -7.65 1.23 8.61
N GLY A 279 -7.78 1.75 7.38
CA GLY A 279 -7.51 3.17 7.08
C GLY A 279 -6.01 3.54 7.12
N MET A 280 -5.12 2.58 7.40
CA MET A 280 -3.68 2.79 7.42
C MET A 280 -3.12 2.80 6.00
N THR A 281 -2.74 3.99 5.52
CA THR A 281 -2.25 4.16 4.15
C THR A 281 -0.85 3.59 3.97
N VAL A 282 -0.66 2.82 2.90
CA VAL A 282 0.66 2.32 2.50
C VAL A 282 1.47 3.45 1.86
N GLN A 283 2.71 3.63 2.28
CA GLN A 283 3.61 4.61 1.67
C GLN A 283 3.82 4.26 0.18
N ALA A 284 3.82 5.28 -0.68
CA ALA A 284 3.97 5.06 -2.12
C ALA A 284 5.27 4.30 -2.49
N ASN A 285 6.35 4.53 -1.73
CA ASN A 285 7.65 3.85 -1.90
C ASN A 285 7.84 2.61 -1.01
N LYS A 286 6.76 2.07 -0.41
CA LYS A 286 6.83 0.80 0.33
C LYS A 286 7.32 -0.31 -0.59
N ALA A 287 8.28 -1.09 -0.12
CA ALA A 287 8.78 -2.23 -0.87
C ALA A 287 7.64 -3.20 -1.25
N ILE A 288 7.71 -3.79 -2.41
CA ILE A 288 6.83 -4.83 -2.97
C ILE A 288 5.41 -4.32 -3.31
N VAL A 289 4.72 -3.61 -2.42
CA VAL A 289 3.28 -3.29 -2.54
C VAL A 289 2.97 -1.81 -2.68
N GLY A 290 3.95 -0.93 -2.52
CA GLY A 290 3.78 0.51 -2.69
C GLY A 290 3.44 0.90 -4.13
N ALA A 291 2.71 1.98 -4.32
CA ALA A 291 2.29 2.44 -5.65
C ALA A 291 3.48 2.70 -6.60
N ASN A 292 4.65 3.09 -6.04
CA ASN A 292 5.86 3.35 -6.81
C ASN A 292 6.82 2.15 -6.89
N ALA A 293 6.48 1.00 -6.31
CA ALA A 293 7.39 -0.16 -6.26
C ALA A 293 7.81 -0.64 -7.65
N PHE A 294 6.97 -0.43 -8.66
CA PHE A 294 7.20 -0.79 -10.07
C PHE A 294 6.99 0.40 -11.01
N ALA A 295 7.28 1.62 -10.54
CA ALA A 295 7.13 2.84 -11.31
C ALA A 295 8.49 3.50 -11.59
N HIS A 296 8.73 3.84 -12.85
CA HIS A 296 9.96 4.47 -13.31
C HIS A 296 9.71 5.88 -13.84
N SER A 297 10.33 6.89 -13.24
CA SER A 297 10.24 8.30 -13.66
C SER A 297 11.57 8.86 -14.21
N SER A 298 12.70 8.20 -13.95
CA SER A 298 14.01 8.59 -14.47
C SER A 298 14.18 8.12 -15.92
N GLY A 299 14.55 9.02 -16.83
CA GLY A 299 14.75 8.68 -18.24
C GLY A 299 15.76 7.56 -18.48
N ILE A 300 16.84 7.49 -17.67
CA ILE A 300 17.85 6.41 -17.76
C ILE A 300 17.23 5.07 -17.37
N HIS A 301 16.43 5.04 -16.30
CA HIS A 301 15.74 3.82 -15.86
C HIS A 301 14.68 3.38 -16.87
N GLN A 302 13.88 4.34 -17.40
CA GLN A 302 12.88 4.07 -18.43
C GLN A 302 13.50 3.44 -19.68
N ASP A 303 14.60 4.02 -20.19
CA ASP A 303 15.32 3.47 -21.34
C ASP A 303 15.88 2.05 -21.07
N GLY A 304 16.39 1.82 -19.86
CA GLY A 304 16.88 0.50 -19.45
C GLY A 304 15.78 -0.54 -19.41
N VAL A 305 14.68 -0.26 -18.71
CA VAL A 305 13.52 -1.17 -18.57
C VAL A 305 12.88 -1.49 -19.93
N LEU A 306 12.80 -0.50 -20.84
CA LEU A 306 12.31 -0.71 -22.21
C LEU A 306 13.18 -1.62 -23.04
N LYS A 307 14.50 -1.65 -22.79
CA LYS A 307 15.44 -2.55 -23.47
C LYS A 307 15.43 -3.95 -22.88
N ALA A 308 15.48 -4.02 -21.54
CA ALA A 308 15.42 -5.28 -20.79
C ALA A 308 14.99 -4.97 -19.35
N ARG A 309 13.89 -5.58 -18.90
CA ARG A 309 13.29 -5.31 -17.56
C ARG A 309 14.27 -5.58 -16.43
N ASP A 310 15.07 -6.64 -16.53
CA ASP A 310 16.05 -7.06 -15.54
C ASP A 310 17.20 -6.06 -15.30
N THR A 311 17.30 -5.01 -16.12
CA THR A 311 18.26 -3.91 -15.89
C THR A 311 17.98 -3.12 -14.62
N TYR A 312 16.69 -3.00 -14.20
CA TYR A 312 16.28 -2.23 -13.03
C TYR A 312 15.16 -2.92 -12.20
N GLU A 313 14.61 -4.03 -12.66
CA GLU A 313 13.57 -4.78 -11.94
C GLU A 313 14.08 -6.17 -11.57
N ILE A 314 14.17 -6.44 -10.26
CA ILE A 314 14.54 -7.76 -9.72
C ILE A 314 13.32 -8.67 -9.52
N ILE A 315 12.11 -8.11 -9.54
CA ILE A 315 10.85 -8.81 -9.31
C ILE A 315 9.91 -8.48 -10.47
N ASP A 316 9.26 -9.51 -11.05
CA ASP A 316 8.18 -9.28 -11.99
C ASP A 316 6.93 -8.80 -11.21
N PRO A 317 6.30 -7.65 -11.57
CA PRO A 317 5.07 -7.19 -10.95
C PRO A 317 3.96 -8.26 -10.89
N ALA A 318 3.87 -9.13 -11.89
CA ALA A 318 2.91 -10.22 -11.92
C ALA A 318 3.15 -11.24 -10.78
N ASP A 319 4.39 -11.41 -10.34
CA ASP A 319 4.74 -12.32 -9.23
C ASP A 319 4.14 -11.89 -7.88
N VAL A 320 3.79 -10.62 -7.75
CA VAL A 320 3.18 -10.05 -6.53
C VAL A 320 1.75 -9.56 -6.75
N GLY A 321 1.16 -9.87 -7.92
CA GLY A 321 -0.20 -9.46 -8.28
C GLY A 321 -0.36 -7.97 -8.57
N ALA A 322 0.72 -7.29 -8.96
CA ALA A 322 0.67 -5.92 -9.44
C ALA A 322 0.33 -5.86 -10.94
N GLY A 323 -0.27 -4.74 -11.38
CA GLY A 323 -0.80 -4.58 -12.74
C GLY A 323 0.24 -4.35 -13.84
N GLY A 324 1.55 -4.50 -13.53
CA GLY A 324 2.66 -4.25 -14.46
C GLY A 324 3.50 -3.04 -14.07
N SER A 325 4.64 -2.89 -14.74
CA SER A 325 5.52 -1.73 -14.54
C SER A 325 4.92 -0.49 -15.21
N GLN A 326 5.02 0.66 -14.55
CA GLN A 326 4.48 1.92 -15.05
C GLN A 326 5.61 2.88 -15.42
N ILE A 327 5.58 3.38 -16.65
CA ILE A 327 6.43 4.47 -17.09
C ILE A 327 5.68 5.79 -16.83
N ILE A 328 6.09 6.51 -15.80
CA ILE A 328 5.51 7.80 -15.45
C ILE A 328 6.26 8.89 -16.20
N LEU A 329 5.58 9.56 -17.14
CA LEU A 329 6.16 10.63 -17.92
C LEU A 329 6.24 11.93 -17.11
N THR A 330 7.44 12.47 -17.03
CA THR A 330 7.79 13.70 -16.32
C THR A 330 8.80 14.50 -17.13
N ALA A 331 9.15 15.72 -16.69
CA ALA A 331 10.22 16.51 -17.32
C ALA A 331 11.58 15.80 -17.41
N ARG A 332 11.75 14.67 -16.69
CA ARG A 332 12.97 13.83 -16.73
C ARG A 332 12.88 12.64 -17.69
N SER A 333 11.73 12.44 -18.32
CA SER A 333 11.54 11.36 -19.31
C SER A 333 12.25 11.69 -20.62
N GLY A 334 13.02 10.74 -21.13
CA GLY A 334 13.76 10.89 -22.39
C GLY A 334 12.90 10.52 -23.61
N HIS A 335 13.49 10.71 -24.81
CA HIS A 335 12.89 10.38 -26.09
C HIS A 335 12.33 8.95 -26.18
N ALA A 336 13.06 7.96 -25.63
CA ALA A 336 12.66 6.57 -25.69
C ALA A 336 11.33 6.31 -24.96
N ALA A 337 11.15 6.86 -23.76
CA ALA A 337 9.95 6.70 -22.97
C ALA A 337 8.73 7.37 -23.62
N LEU A 338 8.90 8.61 -24.13
CA LEU A 338 7.84 9.32 -24.82
C LEU A 338 7.44 8.61 -26.12
N ARG A 339 8.44 8.20 -26.94
CA ARG A 339 8.20 7.48 -28.21
C ARG A 339 7.45 6.17 -27.97
N HIS A 340 7.87 5.42 -26.93
CA HIS A 340 7.19 4.18 -26.55
C HIS A 340 5.72 4.42 -26.19
N ARG A 341 5.45 5.42 -25.32
CA ARG A 341 4.07 5.72 -24.92
C ARG A 341 3.20 6.22 -26.06
N MET A 342 3.76 7.08 -26.94
CA MET A 342 3.08 7.53 -28.15
C MET A 342 2.74 6.35 -29.08
N SER A 343 3.66 5.38 -29.22
CA SER A 343 3.42 4.17 -30.02
C SER A 343 2.31 3.29 -29.42
N GLU A 344 2.25 3.16 -28.09
CA GLU A 344 1.15 2.45 -27.41
C GLU A 344 -0.21 3.13 -27.64
N LEU A 345 -0.23 4.46 -27.73
CA LEU A 345 -1.41 5.27 -28.05
C LEU A 345 -1.77 5.25 -29.55
N GLY A 346 -0.98 4.55 -30.38
CA GLY A 346 -1.23 4.39 -31.80
C GLY A 346 -0.63 5.48 -32.68
N PHE A 347 0.17 6.39 -32.13
CA PHE A 347 0.83 7.47 -32.89
C PHE A 347 2.18 7.01 -33.45
N THR A 348 2.44 7.35 -34.68
CA THR A 348 3.72 7.09 -35.38
C THR A 348 4.21 8.37 -36.02
N PHE A 349 5.48 8.77 -35.79
CA PHE A 349 6.07 10.00 -36.24
C PHE A 349 7.43 9.75 -36.91
N SER A 350 7.78 10.60 -37.88
CA SER A 350 9.17 10.73 -38.33
C SER A 350 10.05 11.31 -37.20
N ASP A 351 11.37 11.20 -37.34
CA ASP A 351 12.29 11.71 -36.29
C ASP A 351 12.18 13.26 -36.17
N GLU A 352 11.94 13.97 -37.27
CA GLU A 352 11.76 15.43 -37.25
C GLU A 352 10.46 15.87 -36.58
N GLU A 353 9.36 15.19 -36.86
CA GLU A 353 8.06 15.43 -36.19
C GLU A 353 8.13 15.12 -34.70
N PHE A 354 8.77 14.00 -34.36
CA PHE A 354 8.90 13.58 -32.97
C PHE A 354 9.71 14.56 -32.12
N GLU A 355 10.81 15.15 -32.67
CA GLU A 355 11.60 16.14 -31.95
C GLU A 355 10.76 17.34 -31.53
N GLY A 356 9.92 17.77 -32.40
CA GLY A 356 9.04 18.85 -32.05
C GLY A 356 7.97 18.51 -31.04
N ILE A 357 7.41 17.28 -31.08
CA ILE A 357 6.48 16.77 -30.07
C ILE A 357 7.20 16.66 -28.72
N TYR A 358 8.47 16.24 -28.72
CA TYR A 358 9.28 16.17 -27.52
C TYR A 358 9.48 17.53 -26.85
N GLN A 359 9.71 18.57 -27.62
CA GLN A 359 9.82 19.94 -27.08
C GLN A 359 8.50 20.43 -26.46
N SER A 360 7.37 20.20 -27.14
CA SER A 360 6.03 20.51 -26.59
C SER A 360 5.73 19.68 -25.32
N PHE A 361 6.14 18.42 -25.30
CA PHE A 361 6.04 17.58 -24.12
C PHE A 361 6.83 18.16 -22.94
N LEU A 362 8.06 18.62 -23.15
CA LEU A 362 8.88 19.22 -22.08
C LEU A 362 8.21 20.49 -21.53
N GLU A 363 7.63 21.34 -22.38
CA GLU A 363 6.91 22.54 -21.92
C GLU A 363 5.69 22.22 -21.07
N VAL A 364 4.99 21.14 -21.36
CA VAL A 364 3.87 20.63 -20.53
C VAL A 364 4.40 20.00 -19.23
N ALA A 365 5.45 19.19 -19.34
CA ALA A 365 6.03 18.47 -18.21
C ALA A 365 6.72 19.40 -17.19
N ASP A 366 7.22 20.56 -17.61
CA ASP A 366 7.75 21.57 -16.70
C ASP A 366 6.66 22.27 -15.85
N LYS A 367 5.43 22.27 -16.35
CA LYS A 367 4.27 22.87 -15.67
C LYS A 367 3.48 21.86 -14.85
N LYS A 368 3.64 20.54 -15.13
CA LYS A 368 2.93 19.44 -14.47
C LYS A 368 3.91 18.49 -13.83
N LYS A 369 3.54 17.91 -12.68
CA LYS A 369 4.37 16.87 -12.02
C LYS A 369 4.44 15.58 -12.85
N GLU A 370 3.35 15.24 -13.51
CA GLU A 370 3.18 14.03 -14.33
C GLU A 370 2.41 14.39 -15.58
N VAL A 371 2.75 13.76 -16.70
CA VAL A 371 2.09 13.93 -18.00
C VAL A 371 1.31 12.66 -18.30
N TYR A 372 0.01 12.82 -18.55
CA TYR A 372 -0.92 11.72 -18.80
C TYR A 372 -1.17 11.55 -20.30
N ASP A 373 -1.79 10.45 -20.68
CA ASP A 373 -2.08 10.10 -22.08
C ASP A 373 -2.86 11.19 -22.80
N GLU A 374 -3.82 11.77 -22.10
CA GLU A 374 -4.65 12.83 -22.67
C GLU A 374 -3.86 14.13 -22.93
N ASP A 375 -2.80 14.37 -22.16
CA ASP A 375 -1.89 15.49 -22.43
C ASP A 375 -1.08 15.23 -23.69
N LEU A 376 -0.64 13.98 -23.89
CA LEU A 376 0.09 13.56 -25.07
C LEU A 376 -0.79 13.68 -26.34
N GLU A 377 -2.02 13.21 -26.27
CA GLU A 377 -2.99 13.37 -27.34
C GLU A 377 -3.22 14.85 -27.67
N SER A 378 -3.33 15.70 -26.63
CA SER A 378 -3.46 17.16 -26.82
C SER A 378 -2.25 17.75 -27.51
N ILE A 379 -1.02 17.36 -27.16
CA ILE A 379 0.22 17.82 -27.77
C ILE A 379 0.24 17.47 -29.28
N VAL A 380 -0.14 16.25 -29.63
CA VAL A 380 -0.20 15.80 -31.04
C VAL A 380 -1.23 16.63 -31.82
N HIS A 381 -2.44 16.74 -31.26
CA HIS A 381 -3.52 17.48 -31.92
C HIS A 381 -3.30 18.98 -31.97
N GLU A 382 -2.60 19.61 -31.03
CA GLU A 382 -2.21 21.01 -31.11
C GLU A 382 -1.24 21.25 -32.26
N ARG A 383 -0.32 20.35 -32.55
CA ARG A 383 0.62 20.48 -33.67
C ARG A 383 -0.01 20.25 -35.01
N GLU A 384 -0.92 19.32 -35.15
CA GLU A 384 -1.75 19.16 -36.34
C GLU A 384 -2.61 20.43 -36.60
N ARG A 385 -2.86 21.22 -35.51
CA ARG A 385 -3.75 22.39 -35.48
C ARG A 385 -3.08 23.75 -35.33
N VAL A 386 -1.78 23.90 -35.47
CA VAL A 386 -1.09 25.24 -35.41
C VAL A 386 -1.68 26.26 -36.40
N SER A 387 -2.81 25.97 -37.05
CA SER A 387 -3.48 26.90 -37.95
C SER A 387 -4.89 27.39 -37.53
N THR A 388 -5.54 26.97 -36.42
CA THR A 388 -6.97 27.29 -36.28
C THR A 388 -7.55 27.47 -34.86
N ALA A 389 -6.92 28.26 -33.98
CA ALA A 389 -7.67 28.81 -32.85
C ALA A 389 -8.59 29.94 -33.37
N VAL A 390 -9.88 29.66 -33.52
CA VAL A 390 -10.86 30.64 -34.06
C VAL A 390 -11.10 31.77 -33.06
N TRP A 391 -11.07 31.47 -31.75
CA TRP A 391 -11.31 32.42 -30.67
C TRP A 391 -10.29 32.30 -29.56
N ASN A 392 -9.77 33.43 -29.06
CA ASN A 392 -8.89 33.54 -27.90
C ASN A 392 -9.59 34.31 -26.79
N LEU A 393 -9.37 33.90 -25.53
CA LEU A 393 -9.90 34.55 -24.33
C LEU A 393 -8.96 35.71 -23.91
N ASP A 394 -9.47 36.94 -23.92
CA ASP A 394 -8.69 38.12 -23.49
C ASP A 394 -9.03 38.53 -22.06
N ALA A 395 -10.32 38.51 -21.68
CA ALA A 395 -10.75 38.93 -20.35
C ALA A 395 -11.98 38.16 -19.86
N VAL A 396 -12.00 37.92 -18.55
CA VAL A 396 -13.16 37.39 -17.80
C VAL A 396 -13.40 38.31 -16.60
N GLN A 397 -14.59 38.86 -16.49
CA GLN A 397 -15.04 39.57 -15.29
C GLN A 397 -16.35 38.98 -14.82
N VAL A 398 -16.43 38.59 -13.54
CA VAL A 398 -17.63 37.99 -12.95
C VAL A 398 -18.02 38.71 -11.68
N SER A 399 -19.32 38.93 -11.52
CA SER A 399 -19.92 39.41 -10.29
C SER A 399 -20.94 38.39 -9.78
N CYS A 400 -20.73 37.87 -8.57
CA CYS A 400 -21.58 36.87 -7.96
C CYS A 400 -21.60 37.02 -6.43
N GLY A 401 -22.65 36.52 -5.79
CA GLY A 401 -22.86 36.56 -4.33
C GLY A 401 -24.33 36.54 -3.97
N PHE A 402 -24.66 36.17 -2.74
CA PHE A 402 -26.04 36.20 -2.28
C PHE A 402 -26.38 37.61 -1.77
N PRO A 403 -27.54 38.24 -2.17
CA PRO A 403 -28.59 37.71 -3.05
C PRO A 403 -28.46 38.13 -4.53
N LEU A 404 -27.28 38.46 -5.02
CA LEU A 404 -27.06 38.97 -6.36
C LEU A 404 -27.25 37.90 -7.42
N THR A 405 -27.83 38.26 -8.57
CA THR A 405 -27.83 37.38 -9.76
C THR A 405 -26.43 37.32 -10.35
N PRO A 406 -25.85 36.14 -10.54
CA PRO A 406 -24.53 36.02 -11.15
C PRO A 406 -24.52 36.60 -12.57
N THR A 407 -23.51 37.44 -12.85
CA THR A 407 -23.27 38.03 -14.16
C THR A 407 -21.83 37.86 -14.58
N ALA A 408 -21.58 37.67 -15.86
CA ALA A 408 -20.23 37.58 -16.44
C ALA A 408 -20.12 38.47 -17.67
N THR A 409 -18.97 39.13 -17.80
CA THR A 409 -18.56 39.85 -19.01
C THR A 409 -17.34 39.16 -19.57
N ILE A 410 -17.40 38.71 -20.81
CA ILE A 410 -16.35 37.98 -21.51
C ILE A 410 -15.87 38.80 -22.72
N THR A 411 -14.57 38.85 -22.90
CA THR A 411 -13.95 39.44 -24.09
C THR A 411 -13.17 38.37 -24.83
N LEU A 412 -13.46 38.20 -26.12
CA LEU A 412 -12.78 37.25 -27.02
C LEU A 412 -12.24 38.00 -28.22
N THR A 413 -11.08 37.53 -28.72
CA THR A 413 -10.49 37.98 -29.99
C THR A 413 -10.55 36.86 -31.03
N ASN A 414 -11.00 37.19 -32.27
CA ASN A 414 -11.04 36.23 -33.37
C ASN A 414 -9.68 36.19 -34.11
N MET A 415 -9.52 35.26 -35.09
CA MET A 415 -8.32 35.11 -35.92
C MET A 415 -7.98 36.38 -36.73
N GLY A 416 -8.96 37.23 -37.00
CA GLY A 416 -8.76 38.49 -37.68
C GLY A 416 -8.24 39.62 -36.81
N GLY A 417 -8.08 39.40 -35.50
CA GLY A 417 -7.69 40.40 -34.49
C GLY A 417 -8.83 41.31 -34.04
N GLU A 418 -10.07 40.99 -34.37
CA GLU A 418 -11.25 41.74 -33.90
C GLU A 418 -11.68 41.26 -32.52
N THR A 419 -11.95 42.22 -31.64
CA THR A 419 -12.31 41.95 -30.23
C THR A 419 -13.82 42.13 -30.02
N PHE A 420 -14.44 41.15 -29.37
CA PHE A 420 -15.86 41.13 -29.05
C PHE A 420 -16.05 41.03 -27.55
N THR A 421 -16.95 41.82 -27.00
CA THR A 421 -17.28 41.80 -25.56
C THR A 421 -18.77 41.65 -25.37
N GLU A 422 -19.18 40.62 -24.61
CA GLU A 422 -20.56 40.37 -24.29
C GLU A 422 -20.76 40.11 -22.80
N CYS A 423 -21.97 40.38 -22.33
CA CYS A 423 -22.39 40.17 -20.93
C CYS A 423 -23.60 39.27 -20.89
N ALA A 424 -23.63 38.35 -19.88
CA ALA A 424 -24.76 37.51 -19.63
C ALA A 424 -25.00 37.31 -18.12
N TYR A 425 -26.20 36.85 -17.76
CA TYR A 425 -26.55 36.42 -16.42
C TYR A 425 -26.86 34.94 -16.42
N GLY A 426 -26.64 34.27 -15.27
CA GLY A 426 -26.83 32.84 -15.15
C GLY A 426 -27.30 32.38 -13.77
N THR A 427 -27.50 31.08 -13.64
CA THR A 427 -27.80 30.41 -12.37
C THR A 427 -26.58 30.33 -11.43
N GLY A 428 -25.39 30.46 -12.01
CA GLY A 428 -24.09 30.52 -11.34
C GLY A 428 -23.07 31.30 -12.17
N PRO A 429 -21.87 31.58 -11.59
CA PRO A 429 -20.83 32.37 -12.28
C PRO A 429 -20.33 31.70 -13.57
N ILE A 430 -20.20 30.38 -13.59
CA ILE A 430 -19.76 29.62 -14.77
C ILE A 430 -20.84 29.62 -15.86
N ASP A 431 -22.12 29.40 -15.49
CA ASP A 431 -23.25 29.47 -16.42
C ASP A 431 -23.37 30.87 -17.07
N ALA A 432 -23.16 31.91 -16.27
CA ALA A 432 -23.14 33.30 -16.79
C ALA A 432 -22.00 33.50 -17.80
N ALA A 433 -20.78 32.96 -17.51
CA ALA A 433 -19.64 33.06 -18.39
C ALA A 433 -19.86 32.30 -19.71
N TYR A 434 -20.39 31.08 -19.67
CA TYR A 434 -20.68 30.28 -20.86
C TYR A 434 -21.72 30.95 -21.75
N LYS A 435 -22.79 31.47 -21.19
CA LYS A 435 -23.80 32.23 -21.92
C LYS A 435 -23.26 33.52 -22.58
N ALA A 436 -22.28 34.16 -21.95
CA ALA A 436 -21.62 35.31 -22.56
C ALA A 436 -20.71 34.87 -23.75
N VAL A 437 -20.01 33.74 -23.61
CA VAL A 437 -19.24 33.13 -24.72
C VAL A 437 -20.16 32.75 -25.88
N ASP A 438 -21.31 32.11 -25.59
CA ASP A 438 -22.28 31.68 -26.63
C ASP A 438 -22.82 32.85 -27.45
N LYS A 439 -23.00 34.02 -26.83
CA LYS A 439 -23.42 35.25 -27.55
C LYS A 439 -22.38 35.74 -28.55
N ILE A 440 -21.08 35.56 -28.24
CA ILE A 440 -19.98 35.97 -29.11
C ILE A 440 -19.77 34.93 -30.21
N VAL A 441 -19.68 33.64 -29.81
CA VAL A 441 -19.28 32.56 -30.70
C VAL A 441 -20.45 32.12 -31.61
N ALA A 442 -21.68 32.22 -31.13
CA ALA A 442 -22.94 31.95 -31.83
C ALA A 442 -22.98 30.56 -32.54
N VAL A 443 -22.43 29.52 -31.91
CA VAL A 443 -22.46 28.15 -32.39
C VAL A 443 -23.33 27.30 -31.51
N ALA A 444 -24.35 26.65 -32.07
CA ALA A 444 -25.26 25.78 -31.35
C ALA A 444 -24.51 24.55 -30.77
N ASN A 445 -24.64 24.38 -29.47
CA ASN A 445 -24.02 23.30 -28.72
C ASN A 445 -24.78 23.03 -27.42
N ASP A 446 -24.65 21.84 -26.87
CA ASP A 446 -25.14 21.46 -25.55
C ASP A 446 -23.97 21.04 -24.64
N LEU A 447 -23.92 21.58 -23.42
CA LEU A 447 -22.93 21.17 -22.42
C LEU A 447 -23.30 19.78 -21.87
N ASN A 448 -22.49 18.78 -22.20
CA ASN A 448 -22.76 17.38 -21.85
C ASN A 448 -22.07 16.95 -20.54
N GLU A 449 -20.86 17.46 -20.26
CA GLU A 449 -20.10 17.15 -19.06
C GLU A 449 -19.25 18.33 -18.62
N PHE A 450 -19.19 18.51 -17.30
CA PHE A 450 -18.33 19.48 -16.63
C PHE A 450 -17.62 18.79 -15.46
N SER A 451 -16.30 18.76 -15.46
CA SER A 451 -15.50 18.12 -14.43
C SER A 451 -14.37 19.03 -13.96
N VAL A 452 -14.15 19.10 -12.66
CA VAL A 452 -13.11 19.91 -12.03
C VAL A 452 -12.20 19.00 -11.24
N LYS A 453 -10.88 19.12 -11.45
CA LYS A 453 -9.85 18.44 -10.67
C LYS A 453 -8.89 19.46 -10.07
N ALA A 454 -8.59 19.34 -8.77
CA ALA A 454 -7.49 20.07 -8.17
C ALA A 454 -6.16 19.38 -8.54
N VAL A 455 -5.27 20.10 -9.21
CA VAL A 455 -3.98 19.57 -9.68
C VAL A 455 -2.89 19.74 -8.63
N THR A 456 -3.01 20.75 -7.75
CA THR A 456 -2.04 21.03 -6.68
C THR A 456 -2.74 21.17 -5.32
N ARG A 457 -1.98 21.02 -4.21
CA ARG A 457 -2.49 21.21 -2.85
C ARG A 457 -2.18 22.64 -2.38
N GLY A 458 -3.11 23.29 -1.69
CA GLY A 458 -2.94 24.62 -1.08
C GLY A 458 -3.95 25.64 -1.57
N ILE A 459 -3.86 26.88 -1.06
CA ILE A 459 -4.75 28.00 -1.41
C ILE A 459 -4.57 28.43 -2.89
N ASP A 460 -3.36 28.24 -3.43
CA ASP A 460 -3.01 28.58 -4.82
C ASP A 460 -3.07 27.36 -5.75
N ALA A 461 -3.93 26.39 -5.42
CA ALA A 461 -4.08 25.18 -6.22
C ALA A 461 -4.58 25.52 -7.63
N LEU A 462 -3.85 25.03 -8.65
CA LEU A 462 -4.32 25.07 -10.03
C LEU A 462 -5.56 24.15 -10.16
N GLY A 463 -6.67 24.74 -10.59
CA GLY A 463 -7.88 24.03 -10.97
C GLY A 463 -7.83 23.67 -12.46
N GLU A 464 -7.85 22.39 -12.78
CA GLU A 464 -8.05 21.93 -14.16
C GLU A 464 -9.53 21.62 -14.38
N VAL A 465 -10.09 22.22 -15.43
CA VAL A 465 -11.47 21.99 -15.85
C VAL A 465 -11.48 21.26 -17.18
N THR A 466 -12.28 20.20 -17.25
CA THR A 466 -12.59 19.50 -18.49
C THR A 466 -14.08 19.73 -18.81
N VAL A 467 -14.35 20.13 -20.04
CA VAL A 467 -15.69 20.38 -20.56
C VAL A 467 -15.92 19.51 -21.78
N ARG A 468 -17.12 18.91 -21.89
CA ARG A 468 -17.56 18.23 -23.10
C ARG A 468 -18.79 18.95 -23.64
N VAL A 469 -18.72 19.41 -24.87
CA VAL A 469 -19.85 19.98 -25.60
C VAL A 469 -20.28 19.05 -26.72
N MET A 470 -21.58 18.93 -26.89
CA MET A 470 -22.18 18.13 -27.96
C MET A 470 -22.71 19.05 -29.06
N ALA A 471 -22.31 18.81 -30.29
CA ALA A 471 -22.82 19.52 -31.45
C ALA A 471 -24.20 18.97 -31.87
N GLU A 472 -24.94 19.70 -32.70
CA GLU A 472 -26.27 19.30 -33.22
C GLU A 472 -26.26 17.95 -33.98
N ASN A 473 -25.12 17.56 -34.55
CA ASN A 473 -24.94 16.28 -35.22
C ASN A 473 -24.67 15.10 -34.26
N GLY A 474 -24.61 15.35 -32.94
CA GLY A 474 -24.37 14.36 -31.89
C GLY A 474 -22.89 14.09 -31.60
N GLU A 475 -21.96 14.73 -32.30
CA GLU A 475 -20.53 14.62 -32.01
C GLU A 475 -20.14 15.40 -30.74
N VAL A 476 -19.18 14.85 -29.98
CA VAL A 476 -18.76 15.38 -28.68
C VAL A 476 -17.34 15.94 -28.77
N TYR A 477 -17.19 17.19 -28.41
CA TYR A 477 -15.90 17.91 -28.41
C TYR A 477 -15.46 18.20 -26.99
N ILE A 478 -14.20 17.86 -26.67
CA ILE A 478 -13.62 18.02 -25.34
C ILE A 478 -12.75 19.27 -25.33
N GLY A 479 -12.95 20.14 -24.35
CA GLY A 479 -12.07 21.27 -24.07
C GLY A 479 -11.51 21.19 -22.66
N ARG A 480 -10.28 21.68 -22.48
CA ARG A 480 -9.62 21.75 -21.17
C ARG A 480 -9.07 23.15 -20.95
N GLY A 481 -9.07 23.57 -19.69
CA GLY A 481 -8.49 24.83 -19.26
C GLY A 481 -7.94 24.69 -17.85
N SER A 482 -6.83 25.34 -17.57
CA SER A 482 -6.19 25.37 -16.26
C SER A 482 -5.88 26.80 -15.86
N ASP A 483 -6.21 27.16 -14.63
CA ASP A 483 -5.94 28.45 -14.02
C ASP A 483 -6.04 28.32 -12.48
N ASN A 484 -5.51 29.31 -11.76
CA ASN A 484 -5.74 29.43 -10.31
C ASN A 484 -7.18 29.85 -9.99
N ASP A 485 -7.84 30.52 -10.93
CA ASP A 485 -9.27 30.86 -10.85
C ASP A 485 -10.09 29.83 -11.62
N ILE A 486 -11.01 29.16 -10.91
CA ILE A 486 -11.86 28.11 -11.48
C ILE A 486 -12.81 28.64 -12.57
N ILE A 487 -13.18 29.92 -12.53
CA ILE A 487 -14.06 30.54 -13.53
C ILE A 487 -13.27 30.79 -14.81
N VAL A 488 -12.04 31.30 -14.69
CA VAL A 488 -11.12 31.47 -15.81
C VAL A 488 -10.79 30.14 -16.45
N SER A 489 -10.44 29.14 -15.64
CA SER A 489 -10.17 27.77 -16.07
C SER A 489 -11.36 27.16 -16.82
N SER A 490 -12.58 27.31 -16.29
CA SER A 490 -13.82 26.84 -16.91
C SER A 490 -14.08 27.53 -18.26
N THR A 491 -13.90 28.85 -18.30
CA THR A 491 -14.11 29.64 -19.52
C THR A 491 -13.11 29.25 -20.61
N LYS A 492 -11.83 29.07 -20.27
CA LYS A 492 -10.80 28.56 -21.19
C LYS A 492 -11.17 27.18 -21.72
N ALA A 493 -11.61 26.26 -20.86
CA ALA A 493 -12.03 24.92 -21.26
C ALA A 493 -13.19 24.94 -22.25
N TYR A 494 -14.19 25.79 -21.99
CA TYR A 494 -15.35 25.91 -22.87
C TYR A 494 -15.00 26.46 -24.24
N ILE A 495 -14.22 27.54 -24.29
CA ILE A 495 -13.75 28.13 -25.57
C ILE A 495 -12.91 27.12 -26.37
N ASN A 496 -12.07 26.35 -25.71
CA ASN A 496 -11.27 25.29 -26.35
C ASN A 496 -12.15 24.19 -26.94
N ALA A 497 -13.25 23.82 -26.29
CA ALA A 497 -14.21 22.86 -26.86
C ALA A 497 -14.93 23.44 -28.09
N LEU A 498 -15.35 24.71 -28.03
CA LEU A 498 -16.03 25.40 -29.13
C LEU A 498 -15.08 25.62 -30.33
N ASN A 499 -13.82 25.98 -30.09
CA ASN A 499 -12.82 26.09 -31.16
C ASN A 499 -12.67 24.79 -31.94
N ARG A 500 -12.68 23.64 -31.22
CA ARG A 500 -12.64 22.33 -31.84
C ARG A 500 -13.89 22.04 -32.69
N LEU A 501 -15.06 22.35 -32.12
CA LEU A 501 -16.34 22.19 -32.83
C LEU A 501 -16.39 23.04 -34.12
N ILE A 502 -15.86 24.30 -34.08
CA ILE A 502 -15.86 25.21 -35.22
C ILE A 502 -14.87 24.76 -36.30
N SER A 503 -13.66 24.34 -35.88
CA SER A 503 -12.62 23.89 -36.80
C SER A 503 -13.02 22.64 -37.58
N ASP A 504 -13.83 21.77 -36.98
CA ASP A 504 -14.28 20.54 -37.63
C ASP A 504 -15.44 20.75 -38.62
N ARG A 505 -16.09 21.93 -38.54
CA ARG A 505 -17.15 22.36 -39.49
C ARG A 505 -16.64 23.18 -40.68
N GLN A 506 -15.36 23.59 -40.69
CA GLN A 506 -14.71 24.31 -41.80
C GLN A 506 -13.96 23.34 -42.72
#